data_9903fe2eef552fb67e775dda307a5e33
#
_entry.id   9903fe2eef552fb67e775dda307a5e33
#
_cell.length_a   1.000
_cell.length_b   1.000
_cell.length_c   1.000
_cell.angle_alpha   90.00
_cell.angle_beta   90.00
_cell.angle_gamma   90.00
#
_symmetry.space_group_name_H-M   'P 1'
#
loop_
_entity.id
_entity.type
_entity.pdbx_description
1 polymer ?
#
loop_
_entity_poly.entity_id
_entity_poly.type
_entity_poly.pdbx_seq_one_letter_code
_entity_poly.pdbx_strand_id
1 'polypeptide(L)'
;MHYGGLPCDIDELQSLAKKHNIPLIEDAAHAIGATYKKKPIGSISDFTMFSFQAIKHITTGDGGMLCIKNKKLIDKAKRIRWFGISREDKQKGVWENDIFEVGYKYQMTDLGASLGFSALKEFNKLLKHRQKIFKIYKDILSKKSNIFCVDKDDGKRTHAAWIFTLISEEK
;
A
#
# COMPACT_ATOMS: atom_id res chain seq x y z
N MET A 1 -1.68 -4.21 -9.23
CA MET A 1 -0.52 -3.92 -8.37
C MET A 1 0.17 -2.63 -8.83
N HIS A 2 0.51 -1.74 -7.92
CA HIS A 2 1.29 -0.52 -8.19
C HIS A 2 2.80 -0.85 -8.14
N TYR A 3 3.29 -1.49 -9.20
CA TYR A 3 4.64 -2.01 -9.22
C TYR A 3 5.71 -0.91 -9.10
N GLY A 4 6.76 -1.18 -8.34
CA GLY A 4 7.88 -0.25 -8.13
C GLY A 4 7.53 1.03 -7.38
N GLY A 5 6.24 1.30 -7.15
CA GLY A 5 5.72 2.53 -6.58
C GLY A 5 5.03 3.44 -7.61
N LEU A 6 4.85 2.96 -8.85
CA LEU A 6 4.10 3.66 -9.89
C LEU A 6 2.61 3.28 -9.81
N PRO A 7 1.69 4.23 -9.57
CA PRO A 7 0.26 3.96 -9.59
C PRO A 7 -0.24 3.48 -10.96
N CYS A 8 -1.09 2.46 -10.97
CA CYS A 8 -1.81 2.00 -12.16
C CYS A 8 -2.79 3.06 -12.68
N ASP A 9 -3.40 2.81 -13.84
CA ASP A 9 -4.51 3.61 -14.39
C ASP A 9 -5.81 3.29 -13.64
N ILE A 10 -5.94 3.86 -12.44
CA ILE A 10 -7.00 3.50 -11.48
C ILE A 10 -8.39 3.82 -12.03
N ASP A 11 -8.57 4.90 -12.79
CA ASP A 11 -9.89 5.25 -13.35
C ASP A 11 -10.41 4.18 -14.31
N GLU A 12 -9.53 3.64 -15.16
CA GLU A 12 -9.89 2.59 -16.12
C GLU A 12 -10.26 1.30 -15.38
N LEU A 13 -9.44 0.93 -14.38
CA LEU A 13 -9.69 -0.24 -13.54
C LEU A 13 -10.98 -0.08 -12.73
N GLN A 14 -11.27 1.10 -12.18
CA GLN A 14 -12.54 1.37 -11.47
C GLN A 14 -13.73 1.30 -12.41
N SER A 15 -13.61 1.82 -13.63
CA SER A 15 -14.67 1.76 -14.64
C SER A 15 -14.99 0.32 -15.02
N LEU A 16 -13.94 -0.51 -15.19
CA LEU A 16 -14.09 -1.93 -15.48
C LEU A 16 -14.73 -2.68 -14.30
N ALA A 17 -14.23 -2.47 -13.09
CA ALA A 17 -14.77 -3.10 -11.88
C ALA A 17 -16.25 -2.75 -11.69
N LYS A 18 -16.63 -1.47 -11.87
CA LYS A 18 -18.01 -1.02 -11.81
C LYS A 18 -18.88 -1.67 -12.88
N LYS A 19 -18.40 -1.77 -14.12
CA LYS A 19 -19.13 -2.43 -15.23
C LYS A 19 -19.46 -3.87 -14.90
N HIS A 20 -18.60 -4.57 -14.18
CA HIS A 20 -18.79 -5.97 -13.81
C HIS A 20 -19.33 -6.17 -12.40
N ASN A 21 -19.67 -5.08 -11.68
CA ASN A 21 -20.18 -5.10 -10.31
C ASN A 21 -19.27 -5.91 -9.35
N ILE A 22 -17.95 -5.73 -9.46
CA ILE A 22 -16.93 -6.38 -8.61
C ILE A 22 -16.13 -5.32 -7.85
N PRO A 23 -15.67 -5.60 -6.63
CA PRO A 23 -14.80 -4.70 -5.89
C PRO A 23 -13.41 -4.61 -6.53
N LEU A 24 -12.79 -3.42 -6.46
CA LEU A 24 -11.40 -3.22 -6.86
C LEU A 24 -10.49 -3.32 -5.64
N ILE A 25 -9.52 -4.22 -5.71
CA ILE A 25 -8.47 -4.40 -4.71
C ILE A 25 -7.15 -3.89 -5.29
N GLU A 26 -6.54 -2.90 -4.64
CA GLU A 26 -5.22 -2.38 -4.99
C GLU A 26 -4.13 -3.08 -4.16
N ASP A 27 -3.19 -3.75 -4.82
CA ASP A 27 -1.93 -4.13 -4.20
C ASP A 27 -0.97 -2.93 -4.27
N ALA A 28 -0.83 -2.23 -3.15
CA ALA A 28 0.00 -1.07 -2.96
C ALA A 28 1.24 -1.36 -2.10
N ALA A 29 1.70 -2.63 -2.06
CA ALA A 29 2.88 -3.04 -1.28
C ALA A 29 4.15 -2.23 -1.62
N HIS A 30 4.21 -1.57 -2.77
CA HIS A 30 5.30 -0.72 -3.23
C HIS A 30 4.96 0.78 -3.28
N ALA A 31 3.73 1.17 -2.95
CA ALA A 31 3.20 2.47 -3.34
C ALA A 31 2.76 3.37 -2.17
N ILE A 32 3.25 3.09 -0.95
CA ILE A 32 2.99 3.99 0.17
C ILE A 32 3.58 5.38 -0.13
N GLY A 33 2.76 6.41 0.00
CA GLY A 33 3.12 7.80 -0.32
C GLY A 33 2.97 8.20 -1.79
N ALA A 34 2.61 7.25 -2.68
CA ALA A 34 2.20 7.59 -4.04
C ALA A 34 0.82 8.26 -4.06
N THR A 35 0.58 9.07 -5.11
CA THR A 35 -0.75 9.68 -5.34
C THR A 35 -1.23 9.42 -6.76
N TYR A 36 -2.55 9.39 -6.93
CA TYR A 36 -3.20 9.38 -8.23
C TYR A 36 -4.26 10.49 -8.27
N LYS A 37 -4.16 11.41 -9.25
CA LYS A 37 -4.99 12.62 -9.34
C LYS A 37 -5.07 13.38 -8.02
N LYS A 38 -3.90 13.62 -7.40
CA LYS A 38 -3.72 14.30 -6.09
C LYS A 38 -4.33 13.56 -4.89
N LYS A 39 -4.92 12.38 -5.07
CA LYS A 39 -5.44 11.56 -3.97
C LYS A 39 -4.38 10.53 -3.56
N PRO A 40 -4.12 10.33 -2.26
CA PRO A 40 -3.17 9.31 -1.83
C PRO A 40 -3.69 7.91 -2.19
N ILE A 41 -2.77 7.04 -2.63
CA ILE A 41 -3.07 5.60 -2.76
C ILE A 41 -3.51 5.08 -1.39
N GLY A 42 -4.54 4.26 -1.36
CA GLY A 42 -5.22 3.83 -0.13
C GLY A 42 -6.54 4.54 0.17
N SER A 43 -6.83 5.65 -0.55
CA SER A 43 -8.09 6.40 -0.39
C SER A 43 -9.06 6.26 -1.56
N ILE A 44 -8.72 5.50 -2.59
CA ILE A 44 -9.41 5.56 -3.89
C ILE A 44 -10.33 4.35 -4.08
N SER A 45 -9.78 3.14 -4.02
CA SER A 45 -10.50 1.89 -4.31
C SER A 45 -11.19 1.29 -3.09
N ASP A 46 -11.92 0.20 -3.29
CA ASP A 46 -12.70 -0.45 -2.22
C ASP A 46 -11.79 -1.00 -1.14
N PHE A 47 -10.68 -1.61 -1.55
CA PHE A 47 -9.64 -2.14 -0.67
C PHE A 47 -8.26 -1.77 -1.21
N THR A 48 -7.34 -1.43 -0.30
CA THR A 48 -5.94 -1.20 -0.66
C THR A 48 -5.05 -1.84 0.41
N MET A 49 -4.11 -2.67 -0.01
CA MET A 49 -3.17 -3.32 0.90
C MET A 49 -1.77 -2.69 0.79
N PHE A 50 -1.16 -2.44 1.93
CA PHE A 50 0.23 -1.98 2.06
C PHE A 50 1.08 -3.04 2.77
N SER A 51 2.36 -3.08 2.42
CA SER A 51 3.35 -3.94 3.08
C SER A 51 4.26 -3.11 3.98
N PHE A 52 4.53 -3.63 5.17
CA PHE A 52 5.51 -3.12 6.12
C PHE A 52 6.64 -4.12 6.37
N GLN A 53 6.92 -4.94 5.35
CA GLN A 53 8.05 -5.86 5.36
C GLN A 53 9.37 -5.08 5.45
N ALA A 54 10.45 -5.72 5.91
CA ALA A 54 11.72 -5.11 6.28
C ALA A 54 12.33 -4.14 5.26
N ILE A 55 12.13 -4.39 3.94
CA ILE A 55 12.71 -3.56 2.86
C ILE A 55 11.81 -2.40 2.41
N LYS A 56 10.62 -2.22 3.00
CA LYS A 56 9.67 -1.18 2.59
C LYS A 56 10.04 0.19 3.18
N HIS A 57 9.40 1.25 2.68
CA HIS A 57 9.60 2.62 3.17
C HIS A 57 9.29 2.80 4.66
N ILE A 58 8.25 2.12 5.11
CA ILE A 58 7.89 1.97 6.51
C ILE A 58 8.01 0.48 6.80
N THR A 59 8.72 0.13 7.85
CA THR A 59 8.85 -1.27 8.25
C THR A 59 8.40 -1.50 9.67
N THR A 60 7.82 -2.68 9.89
CA THR A 60 7.51 -3.25 11.21
C THR A 60 8.23 -4.59 11.43
N GLY A 61 9.31 -4.83 10.63
CA GLY A 61 9.93 -6.13 10.45
C GLY A 61 9.16 -6.92 9.40
N ASP A 62 8.05 -7.48 9.78
CA ASP A 62 6.98 -7.98 8.92
C ASP A 62 5.67 -7.35 9.33
N GLY A 63 4.77 -7.16 8.38
CA GLY A 63 3.46 -6.57 8.63
C GLY A 63 2.85 -5.93 7.39
N GLY A 64 1.67 -5.37 7.59
CA GLY A 64 0.93 -4.70 6.54
C GLY A 64 -0.26 -3.94 7.09
N MET A 65 -0.94 -3.26 6.19
CA MET A 65 -2.18 -2.53 6.49
C MET A 65 -3.18 -2.75 5.37
N LEU A 66 -4.43 -2.94 5.74
CA LEU A 66 -5.57 -2.96 4.81
C LEU A 66 -6.40 -1.69 5.03
N CYS A 67 -6.49 -0.86 4.00
CA CYS A 67 -7.43 0.25 3.93
C CYS A 67 -8.75 -0.24 3.33
N ILE A 68 -9.86 0.09 3.96
CA ILE A 68 -11.21 -0.33 3.57
C ILE A 68 -12.10 0.90 3.42
N LYS A 69 -12.64 1.12 2.24
CA LYS A 69 -13.49 2.27 1.94
C LYS A 69 -14.87 2.16 2.59
N ASN A 70 -15.46 0.98 2.54
CA ASN A 70 -16.76 0.71 3.17
C ASN A 70 -16.62 0.49 4.67
N LYS A 71 -16.95 1.50 5.46
CA LYS A 71 -16.83 1.47 6.93
C LYS A 71 -17.60 0.31 7.59
N LYS A 72 -18.69 -0.19 6.98
CA LYS A 72 -19.47 -1.33 7.50
C LYS A 72 -18.70 -2.64 7.54
N LEU A 73 -17.60 -2.75 6.79
CA LEU A 73 -16.75 -3.94 6.74
C LEU A 73 -15.61 -3.92 7.77
N ILE A 74 -15.37 -2.79 8.45
CA ILE A 74 -14.21 -2.62 9.33
C ILE A 74 -14.27 -3.59 10.50
N ASP A 75 -15.43 -3.73 11.18
CA ASP A 75 -15.55 -4.61 12.34
C ASP A 75 -15.40 -6.08 11.95
N LYS A 76 -15.96 -6.46 10.80
CA LYS A 76 -15.72 -7.79 10.23
C LYS A 76 -14.25 -8.04 9.96
N ALA A 77 -13.55 -7.10 9.33
CA ALA A 77 -12.12 -7.21 9.06
C ALA A 77 -11.28 -7.31 10.36
N LYS A 78 -11.64 -6.55 11.40
CA LYS A 78 -11.00 -6.63 12.72
C LYS A 78 -11.18 -8.03 13.34
N ARG A 79 -12.38 -8.62 13.26
CA ARG A 79 -12.64 -9.98 13.74
C ARG A 79 -11.85 -11.02 12.96
N ILE A 80 -11.90 -10.97 11.63
CA ILE A 80 -11.12 -11.89 10.77
C ILE A 80 -9.62 -11.83 11.10
N ARG A 81 -9.10 -10.64 11.33
CA ARG A 81 -7.69 -10.41 11.72
C ARG A 81 -7.34 -11.03 13.08
N TRP A 82 -8.32 -11.24 13.96
CA TRP A 82 -8.14 -11.72 15.32
C TRP A 82 -9.05 -12.91 15.60
N PHE A 83 -8.72 -14.08 15.06
CA PHE A 83 -9.37 -15.37 15.35
C PHE A 83 -10.90 -15.42 15.17
N GLY A 84 -11.51 -14.50 14.41
CA GLY A 84 -12.96 -14.39 14.29
C GLY A 84 -13.67 -13.76 15.50
N ILE A 85 -12.92 -13.19 16.44
CA ILE A 85 -13.39 -12.68 17.75
C ILE A 85 -13.30 -11.15 17.79
N SER A 86 -14.26 -10.51 18.47
CA SER A 86 -14.18 -9.10 18.80
C SER A 86 -13.17 -8.87 19.94
N ARG A 87 -12.02 -8.30 19.65
CA ARG A 87 -11.04 -7.93 20.68
C ARG A 87 -11.56 -6.82 21.60
N GLU A 88 -12.38 -5.92 21.08
CA GLU A 88 -12.95 -4.80 21.85
C GLU A 88 -13.90 -5.34 22.94
N ASP A 89 -14.70 -6.37 22.62
CA ASP A 89 -15.58 -7.00 23.62
C ASP A 89 -14.78 -7.78 24.67
N LYS A 90 -13.70 -8.46 24.26
CA LYS A 90 -12.77 -9.11 25.20
C LYS A 90 -12.15 -8.11 26.17
N GLN A 91 -11.75 -6.94 25.71
CA GLN A 91 -11.19 -5.90 26.56
C GLN A 91 -12.22 -5.32 27.54
N LYS A 92 -13.51 -5.40 27.25
CA LYS A 92 -14.62 -5.02 28.13
C LYS A 92 -15.04 -6.13 29.09
N GLY A 93 -14.33 -7.27 29.11
CA GLY A 93 -14.63 -8.39 30.00
C GLY A 93 -15.65 -9.38 29.48
N VAL A 94 -16.05 -9.30 28.21
CA VAL A 94 -16.92 -10.29 27.58
C VAL A 94 -16.07 -11.50 27.17
N TRP A 95 -16.06 -12.55 28.00
CA TRP A 95 -15.21 -13.74 27.80
C TRP A 95 -15.88 -14.83 26.97
N GLU A 96 -17.20 -14.93 27.04
CA GLU A 96 -17.99 -15.85 26.23
C GLU A 96 -18.32 -15.19 24.91
N ASN A 97 -17.77 -15.71 23.83
CA ASN A 97 -18.09 -15.27 22.48
C ASN A 97 -18.29 -16.48 21.60
N ASP A 98 -19.39 -16.47 20.89
CA ASP A 98 -19.53 -17.32 19.72
C ASP A 98 -18.58 -16.83 18.61
N ILE A 99 -17.96 -17.78 17.93
CA ILE A 99 -17.11 -17.50 16.77
C ILE A 99 -17.97 -17.72 15.53
N PHE A 100 -18.45 -16.63 14.94
CA PHE A 100 -19.31 -16.67 13.75
C PHE A 100 -18.52 -16.65 12.43
N GLU A 101 -17.22 -16.37 12.49
CA GLU A 101 -16.38 -16.16 11.31
C GLU A 101 -15.07 -16.93 11.46
N VAL A 102 -14.59 -17.53 10.36
CA VAL A 102 -13.22 -18.02 10.30
C VAL A 102 -12.28 -16.84 10.38
N GLY A 103 -11.41 -16.81 11.38
CA GLY A 103 -10.44 -15.75 11.60
C GLY A 103 -9.01 -16.28 11.66
N TYR A 104 -8.06 -15.36 11.60
CA TYR A 104 -6.64 -15.63 11.53
C TYR A 104 -5.88 -14.81 12.58
N LYS A 105 -4.66 -15.18 12.86
CA LYS A 105 -3.77 -14.37 13.70
C LYS A 105 -2.94 -13.40 12.83
N TYR A 106 -3.57 -12.35 12.34
CA TYR A 106 -2.96 -11.35 11.46
C TYR A 106 -2.74 -9.97 12.11
N GLN A 107 -3.02 -9.85 13.41
CA GLN A 107 -2.76 -8.58 14.10
C GLN A 107 -1.26 -8.30 14.22
N MET A 108 -0.92 -7.03 14.07
CA MET A 108 0.43 -6.54 14.35
C MET A 108 0.73 -6.63 15.86
N THR A 109 1.96 -6.95 16.20
CA THR A 109 2.43 -6.91 17.60
C THR A 109 2.76 -5.46 18.00
N ASP A 110 2.76 -5.17 19.30
CA ASP A 110 3.12 -3.85 19.83
C ASP A 110 4.59 -3.51 19.52
N LEU A 111 5.47 -4.51 19.47
CA LEU A 111 6.86 -4.33 19.04
C LEU A 111 6.94 -3.87 17.58
N GLY A 112 6.24 -4.56 16.67
CA GLY A 112 6.16 -4.16 15.28
C GLY A 112 5.51 -2.79 15.11
N ALA A 113 4.42 -2.51 15.83
CA ALA A 113 3.75 -1.22 15.80
C ALA A 113 4.67 -0.07 16.27
N SER A 114 5.50 -0.31 17.29
CA SER A 114 6.48 0.68 17.79
C SER A 114 7.53 1.03 16.75
N LEU A 115 8.05 0.02 16.02
CA LEU A 115 8.97 0.22 14.90
C LEU A 115 8.30 1.04 13.79
N GLY A 116 7.09 0.64 13.38
CA GLY A 116 6.32 1.34 12.36
C GLY A 116 6.01 2.79 12.74
N PHE A 117 5.67 3.04 14.00
CA PHE A 117 5.39 4.38 14.49
C PHE A 117 6.64 5.28 14.46
N SER A 118 7.80 4.72 14.79
CA SER A 118 9.08 5.42 14.66
C SER A 118 9.41 5.73 13.20
N ALA A 119 9.27 4.76 12.31
CA ALA A 119 9.51 4.93 10.89
C ALA A 119 8.56 5.95 10.24
N LEU A 120 7.31 6.00 10.69
CA LEU A 120 6.30 6.94 10.19
C LEU A 120 6.69 8.41 10.44
N LYS A 121 7.37 8.72 11.55
CA LYS A 121 7.85 10.08 11.86
C LYS A 121 8.82 10.62 10.82
N GLU A 122 9.67 9.75 10.28
CA GLU A 122 10.69 10.11 9.29
C GLU A 122 10.22 9.89 7.83
N PHE A 123 9.03 9.33 7.65
CA PHE A 123 8.52 8.86 6.35
C PHE A 123 8.55 9.95 5.27
N ASN A 124 8.06 11.14 5.55
CA ASN A 124 8.00 12.22 4.56
C ASN A 124 9.39 12.65 4.09
N LYS A 125 10.37 12.67 4.98
CA LYS A 125 11.75 12.98 4.66
C LYS A 125 12.38 11.89 3.79
N LEU A 126 12.15 10.63 4.17
CA LEU A 126 12.62 9.47 3.41
C LEU A 126 12.01 9.44 2.00
N LEU A 127 10.68 9.63 1.89
CA LEU A 127 9.99 9.64 0.60
C LEU A 127 10.55 10.71 -0.34
N LYS A 128 10.69 11.95 0.13
CA LYS A 128 11.29 13.04 -0.65
C LYS A 128 12.72 12.73 -1.09
N HIS A 129 13.52 12.13 -0.22
CA HIS A 129 14.88 11.73 -0.54
C HIS A 129 14.92 10.66 -1.64
N ARG A 130 14.09 9.62 -1.54
CA ARG A 130 13.96 8.58 -2.57
C ARG A 130 13.46 9.13 -3.90
N GLN A 131 12.48 10.01 -3.88
CA GLN A 131 11.98 10.68 -5.09
C GLN A 131 13.06 11.55 -5.76
N LYS A 132 13.92 12.22 -4.97
CA LYS A 132 15.07 12.96 -5.50
C LYS A 132 16.08 12.03 -6.18
N ILE A 133 16.42 10.90 -5.55
CA ILE A 133 17.32 9.89 -6.15
C ILE A 133 16.70 9.34 -7.45
N PHE A 134 15.43 8.98 -7.42
CA PHE A 134 14.68 8.48 -8.58
C PHE A 134 14.78 9.48 -9.76
N LYS A 135 14.57 10.76 -9.48
CA LYS A 135 14.68 11.82 -10.49
C LYS A 135 16.10 11.92 -11.06
N ILE A 136 17.15 11.84 -10.24
CA ILE A 136 18.54 11.87 -10.70
C ILE A 136 18.81 10.72 -11.68
N TYR A 137 18.42 9.48 -11.33
CA TYR A 137 18.55 8.33 -12.22
C TYR A 137 17.77 8.55 -13.54
N LYS A 138 16.52 9.02 -13.45
CA LYS A 138 15.70 9.32 -14.62
C LYS A 138 16.38 10.34 -15.53
N ASP A 139 16.85 11.46 -14.99
CA ASP A 139 17.48 12.55 -15.74
C ASP A 139 18.78 12.11 -16.43
N ILE A 140 19.55 11.18 -15.83
CA ILE A 140 20.79 10.65 -16.42
C ILE A 140 20.45 9.61 -17.50
N LEU A 141 19.58 8.66 -17.21
CA LEU A 141 19.35 7.49 -18.04
C LEU A 141 18.42 7.76 -19.23
N SER A 142 17.51 8.72 -19.11
CA SER A 142 16.65 9.15 -20.24
C SER A 142 17.43 9.75 -21.43
N LYS A 143 18.71 10.09 -21.23
CA LYS A 143 19.61 10.55 -22.29
C LYS A 143 20.22 9.41 -23.11
N LYS A 144 20.00 8.16 -22.71
CA LYS A 144 20.47 6.96 -23.40
C LYS A 144 19.36 6.43 -24.32
N SER A 145 19.67 6.20 -25.58
CA SER A 145 18.68 5.80 -26.59
C SER A 145 18.15 4.36 -26.43
N ASN A 146 18.90 3.52 -25.73
CA ASN A 146 18.61 2.10 -25.52
C ASN A 146 18.08 1.78 -24.12
N ILE A 147 17.77 2.81 -23.31
CA ILE A 147 17.28 2.64 -21.93
C ILE A 147 15.97 3.40 -21.76
N PHE A 148 14.96 2.71 -21.26
CA PHE A 148 13.63 3.26 -20.98
C PHE A 148 13.33 3.14 -19.48
N CYS A 149 13.05 4.27 -18.83
CA CYS A 149 12.57 4.26 -17.44
C CYS A 149 11.10 3.82 -17.41
N VAL A 150 10.78 2.89 -16.49
CA VAL A 150 9.40 2.54 -16.20
C VAL A 150 8.81 3.60 -15.29
N ASP A 151 8.34 4.68 -15.91
CA ASP A 151 7.65 5.80 -15.26
C ASP A 151 6.59 6.34 -16.21
N LYS A 152 5.58 7.02 -15.67
CA LYS A 152 4.52 7.66 -16.46
C LYS A 152 4.36 9.10 -16.01
N ASP A 153 4.97 10.00 -16.78
CA ASP A 153 4.90 11.44 -16.53
C ASP A 153 3.67 12.04 -17.22
N ASP A 154 2.49 11.71 -16.70
CA ASP A 154 1.20 12.14 -17.24
C ASP A 154 0.54 13.24 -16.41
N GLY A 155 1.24 13.79 -15.43
CA GLY A 155 0.73 14.78 -14.48
C GLY A 155 -0.39 14.29 -13.55
N LYS A 156 -0.79 13.02 -13.67
CA LYS A 156 -1.88 12.43 -12.86
C LYS A 156 -1.39 11.76 -11.60
N ARG A 157 -0.11 11.35 -11.57
CA ARG A 157 0.43 10.50 -10.50
C ARG A 157 1.76 10.99 -9.96
N THR A 158 2.03 10.65 -8.69
CA THR A 158 3.36 10.75 -8.12
C THR A 158 3.87 9.37 -7.78
N HIS A 159 5.13 9.11 -8.09
CA HIS A 159 5.78 7.84 -7.83
C HIS A 159 6.22 7.73 -6.37
N ALA A 160 6.03 6.58 -5.72
CA ALA A 160 6.55 6.34 -4.36
C ALA A 160 8.07 6.13 -4.34
N ALA A 161 8.69 5.88 -5.49
CA ALA A 161 10.14 5.66 -5.63
C ALA A 161 10.67 4.53 -4.71
N TRP A 162 9.93 3.41 -4.66
CA TRP A 162 10.39 2.24 -3.91
C TRP A 162 11.57 1.55 -4.61
N ILE A 163 11.46 1.31 -5.92
CA ILE A 163 12.57 0.88 -6.77
C ILE A 163 12.60 1.74 -8.03
N PHE A 164 13.77 1.81 -8.65
CA PHE A 164 13.94 2.38 -9.97
C PHE A 164 13.98 1.23 -10.98
N THR A 165 13.04 1.22 -11.93
CA THR A 165 12.93 0.17 -12.94
C THR A 165 13.28 0.73 -14.30
N LEU A 166 14.11 0.02 -15.04
CA LEU A 166 14.47 0.34 -16.40
C LEU A 166 14.33 -0.88 -17.31
N ILE A 167 14.13 -0.62 -18.59
CA ILE A 167 14.18 -1.61 -19.67
C ILE A 167 15.37 -1.25 -20.53
N SER A 168 16.23 -2.21 -20.83
CA SER A 168 17.34 -2.08 -21.79
C SER A 168 17.06 -2.96 -22.98
N GLU A 169 17.31 -2.44 -24.19
CA GLU A 169 17.25 -3.22 -25.45
C GLU A 169 18.50 -4.09 -25.65
N GLU A 170 19.57 -3.79 -24.92
CA GLU A 170 20.81 -4.59 -24.93
C GLU A 170 20.82 -5.58 -23.76
N LYS A 171 21.27 -6.82 -24.03
CA LYS A 171 21.46 -7.85 -23.01
C LYS A 171 22.81 -7.72 -22.34
#